data_25ccf310ff76ba15137cac44df28d7ec
#
_entry.id   25ccf310ff76ba15137cac44df28d7ec
#
_cell.length_a   1.000
_cell.length_b   1.000
_cell.length_c   1.000
_cell.angle_alpha   90.00
_cell.angle_beta   90.00
_cell.angle_gamma   90.00
#
_symmetry.space_group_name_H-M   'P 1'
#
loop_
_entity.id
_entity.type
_entity.pdbx_description
1 polymer ?
#
loop_
_entity_poly.entity_id
_entity_poly.type
_entity_poly.pdbx_seq_one_letter_code
_entity_poly.pdbx_strand_id
1 'polypeptide(L)' 'MMNSYEFAYYGARLQALNETIESWCAHRDCVLETTALLQGARLRISGPDETVREAIRTVRLWIRNTI' A
#
# COMPACT_ATOMS: atom_id res chain seq x y z
N MET A 1 0.10 15.56 11.34
CA MET A 1 0.28 16.08 9.97
C MET A 1 0.05 14.96 8.98
N MET A 2 -0.66 15.25 7.91
CA MET A 2 -0.96 14.25 6.88
C MET A 2 0.22 14.09 5.92
N ASN A 3 0.41 12.86 5.48
CA ASN A 3 1.48 12.53 4.55
C ASN A 3 0.98 11.44 3.60
N SER A 4 1.76 11.12 2.59
CA SER A 4 1.41 10.04 1.68
C SER A 4 2.67 9.36 1.14
N TYR A 5 2.50 8.09 0.76
CA TYR A 5 3.57 7.30 0.15
C TYR A 5 2.97 6.55 -1.03
N GLU A 6 3.65 6.61 -2.15
CA GLU A 6 3.16 6.02 -3.39
C GLU A 6 4.22 5.09 -3.96
N PHE A 7 3.79 3.92 -4.43
CA PHE A 7 4.68 2.99 -5.09
C PHE A 7 3.91 2.23 -6.17
N ALA A 8 4.65 1.69 -7.13
CA ALA A 8 4.06 0.91 -8.20
C ALA A 8 4.38 -0.57 -7.99
N TYR A 9 3.43 -1.44 -8.32
CA TYR A 9 3.61 -2.87 -8.24
C TYR A 9 3.20 -3.50 -9.58
N TYR A 10 4.08 -4.32 -10.14
CA TYR A 10 3.84 -5.00 -11.40
C TYR A 10 3.99 -6.50 -11.18
N GLY A 11 2.92 -7.15 -10.80
CA GLY A 11 2.96 -8.58 -10.51
C GLY A 11 1.60 -9.23 -10.58
N ALA A 12 1.60 -10.55 -10.62
CA ALA A 12 0.37 -11.33 -10.76
C ALA A 12 -0.48 -11.36 -9.48
N ARG A 13 0.11 -10.97 -8.34
CA ARG A 13 -0.58 -11.05 -7.05
C ARG A 13 -1.03 -9.69 -6.55
N LEU A 14 -1.36 -8.80 -7.49
CA LEU A 14 -1.78 -7.44 -7.15
C LEU A 14 -3.01 -7.42 -6.24
N GLN A 15 -4.00 -8.26 -6.51
CA GLN A 15 -5.22 -8.28 -5.70
C GLN A 15 -4.92 -8.67 -4.25
N ALA A 16 -4.09 -9.69 -4.05
CA ALA A 16 -3.71 -10.12 -2.71
C ALA A 16 -2.95 -9.02 -1.97
N LEU A 17 -2.06 -8.34 -2.66
CA LEU A 17 -1.31 -7.22 -2.08
C LEU A 17 -2.26 -6.08 -1.70
N ASN A 18 -3.16 -5.75 -2.59
CA ASN A 18 -4.13 -4.67 -2.37
C ASN A 18 -5.01 -4.97 -1.14
N GLU A 19 -5.49 -6.19 -1.02
CA GLU A 19 -6.31 -6.61 0.11
C GLU A 19 -5.54 -6.55 1.43
N THR A 20 -4.28 -6.96 1.40
CA THR A 20 -3.41 -6.93 2.57
C THR A 20 -3.22 -5.50 3.07
N ILE A 21 -2.91 -4.58 2.17
CA ILE A 21 -2.68 -3.19 2.54
C ILE A 21 -3.99 -2.52 2.96
N GLU A 22 -5.08 -2.82 2.26
CA GLU A 22 -6.38 -2.26 2.61
C GLU A 22 -6.82 -2.68 4.01
N SER A 23 -6.62 -3.95 4.36
CA SER A 23 -6.92 -4.46 5.69
C SER A 23 -6.05 -3.77 6.74
N TRP A 24 -4.77 -3.59 6.43
CA TRP A 24 -3.85 -2.90 7.33
C TRP A 24 -4.29 -1.46 7.57
N CYS A 25 -4.68 -0.76 6.52
CA CYS A 25 -5.16 0.62 6.62
C CYS A 25 -6.48 0.72 7.38
N ALA A 26 -7.35 -0.29 7.26
CA ALA A 26 -8.65 -0.28 7.93
C ALA A 26 -8.52 -0.27 9.45
N HIS A 27 -7.43 -0.79 9.99
CA HIS A 27 -7.15 -0.81 11.42
C HIS A 27 -6.32 0.38 11.88
N ARG A 28 -6.08 1.32 10.99
CA ARG A 28 -5.27 2.51 11.23
C ARG A 28 -5.95 3.71 10.58
N ASP A 29 -5.42 4.90 10.85
CA ASP A 29 -5.99 6.13 10.30
C ASP A 29 -5.42 6.45 8.93
N CYS A 30 -5.44 5.48 8.01
CA CYS A 30 -4.94 5.72 6.68
C CYS A 30 -5.88 5.16 5.62
N VAL A 31 -5.68 5.64 4.39
CA VAL A 31 -6.50 5.28 3.24
C VAL A 31 -5.60 4.79 2.13
N LEU A 32 -6.02 3.71 1.46
CA LEU A 32 -5.33 3.20 0.29
C LEU A 32 -6.08 3.63 -0.96
N GLU A 33 -5.34 4.22 -1.91
CA GLU A 33 -5.87 4.51 -3.24
C GLU A 33 -5.09 3.71 -4.26
N THR A 34 -5.78 3.01 -5.14
CA THR A 34 -5.18 2.17 -6.16
C THR A 34 -5.55 2.68 -7.53
N THR A 35 -4.55 2.93 -8.37
CA THR A 35 -4.74 3.40 -9.73
C THR A 35 -4.22 2.33 -10.68
N ALA A 36 -5.07 1.85 -11.58
CA ALA A 36 -4.66 0.83 -12.54
C ALA A 36 -3.66 1.39 -13.54
N LEU A 37 -2.60 0.62 -13.81
CA LEU A 37 -1.61 0.90 -14.83
C LEU A 37 -1.69 -0.20 -15.87
N LEU A 38 -0.93 -0.07 -16.96
CA LEU A 38 -1.00 -1.00 -18.08
C LEU A 38 -0.72 -2.45 -17.66
N GLN A 39 0.28 -2.66 -16.82
CA GLN A 39 0.68 -4.01 -16.39
C GLN A 39 0.76 -4.16 -14.88
N GLY A 40 0.09 -3.28 -14.15
CA GLY A 40 0.15 -3.32 -12.70
C GLY A 40 -0.73 -2.26 -12.09
N ALA A 41 -0.28 -1.69 -10.98
CA ALA A 41 -1.02 -0.64 -10.32
C ALA A 41 -0.08 0.27 -9.53
N ARG A 42 -0.53 1.50 -9.32
CA ARG A 42 0.09 2.44 -8.41
C ARG A 42 -0.73 2.45 -7.14
N LEU A 43 -0.08 2.24 -6.03
CA LEU A 43 -0.74 2.22 -4.73
C LEU A 43 -0.26 3.42 -3.92
N ARG A 44 -1.22 4.13 -3.33
CA ARG A 44 -0.93 5.32 -2.55
C ARG A 44 -1.57 5.20 -1.18
N ILE A 45 -0.75 5.32 -0.15
CA ILE A 45 -1.21 5.27 1.23
C ILE A 45 -1.13 6.68 1.80
N SER A 46 -2.25 7.19 2.31
CA SER A 46 -2.34 8.54 2.85
C SER A 46 -2.85 8.49 4.28
N GLY A 47 -2.28 9.28 5.15
CA GLY A 47 -2.69 9.34 6.54
C GLY A 47 -1.71 10.10 7.42
N PRO A 48 -1.81 9.93 8.75
CA PRO A 48 -0.87 10.57 9.67
C PRO A 48 0.56 10.18 9.36
N ASP A 49 1.49 11.10 9.58
CA ASP A 49 2.89 10.90 9.24
C ASP A 49 3.47 9.62 9.84
N GLU A 50 3.19 9.34 11.09
CA GLU A 50 3.69 8.12 11.75
C GLU A 50 3.17 6.86 11.09
N THR A 51 1.90 6.85 10.70
CA THR A 51 1.27 5.70 10.05
C THR A 51 1.90 5.47 8.69
N VAL A 52 2.13 6.54 7.94
CA VAL A 52 2.75 6.43 6.61
C VAL A 52 4.20 5.94 6.73
N ARG A 53 4.94 6.40 7.73
CA ARG A 53 6.30 5.91 7.95
C ARG A 53 6.32 4.42 8.27
N GLU A 54 5.36 3.95 9.05
CA GLU A 54 5.23 2.53 9.35
C GLU A 54 4.92 1.74 8.08
N ALA A 55 4.05 2.28 7.21
CA ALA A 55 3.73 1.66 5.93
C ALA A 55 4.98 1.52 5.07
N ILE A 56 5.80 2.56 5.00
CA ILE A 56 7.03 2.53 4.20
C ILE A 56 7.95 1.40 4.67
N ARG A 57 8.07 1.22 5.97
CA ARG A 57 8.91 0.15 6.53
C ARG A 57 8.31 -1.23 6.29
N THR A 58 7.00 -1.32 6.15
CA THR A 58 6.31 -2.59 6.05
C THR A 58 6.09 -3.02 4.60
N VAL A 59 6.18 -2.10 3.63
CA VAL A 59 5.86 -2.40 2.25
C VAL A 59 6.67 -3.57 1.67
N ARG A 60 7.93 -3.68 2.04
CA ARG A 60 8.77 -4.79 1.57
C ARG A 60 8.27 -6.13 2.07
N LEU A 61 7.77 -6.18 3.30
CA LEU A 61 7.21 -7.40 3.87
C LEU A 61 5.92 -7.78 3.17
N TRP A 62 5.07 -6.81 2.86
CA TRP A 62 3.84 -7.07 2.13
C TRP A 62 4.14 -7.68 0.76
N ILE A 63 5.07 -7.09 0.03
CA ILE A 63 5.44 -7.58 -1.30
C ILE A 63 6.04 -8.98 -1.20
N ARG A 64 6.94 -9.21 -0.25
CA ARG A 64 7.56 -10.50 -0.05
C ARG A 64 6.54 -11.58 0.27
N ASN A 65 5.58 -11.28 1.15
CA ASN A 65 4.59 -12.25 1.58
C ASN A 65 3.54 -12.54 0.51
N THR A 66 3.42 -11.67 -0.48
CA THR A 66 2.46 -11.82 -1.56
C THR A 66 2.98 -12.72 -2.68
N ILE A 67 4.29 -12.84 -2.82
CA ILE A 67 4.92 -13.63 -3.89
C ILE A 67 4.83 -15.15 -3.59
#